data_a0dc8f9d569996b029485e349bcaf0ab
#
_entry.id   a0dc8f9d569996b029485e349bcaf0ab
#
_cell.length_a   1.000
_cell.length_b   1.000
_cell.length_c   1.000
_cell.angle_alpha   90.00
_cell.angle_beta   90.00
_cell.angle_gamma   90.00
#
_symmetry.space_group_name_H-M   'P 1'
#
loop_
_entity.id
_entity.type
_entity.pdbx_description
1 polymer ?
#
loop_
_entity_poly.entity_id
_entity_poly.type
_entity_poly.pdbx_seq_one_letter_code
_entity_poly.pdbx_strand_id
1 'polypeptide(L)' 'MNQNEMLLLKLGEVVLKGLNRRSFEDKLVSNVRRRMKPCGSFQIYIRQSTIYVEPQTETCDMEAAYKAARQIFGVVTVAR' A
#
# COMPACT_ATOMS: atom_id res chain seq x y z
N MET A 1 1.29 5.40 22.18
CA MET A 1 1.48 4.98 21.46
C MET A 1 0.80 4.96 20.28
N ASN A 2 1.06 4.98 19.23
CA ASN A 2 0.51 5.14 18.05
C ASN A 2 0.17 3.92 17.40
N GLN A 3 -0.65 3.15 17.98
CA GLN A 3 -1.02 1.93 17.45
C GLN A 3 -1.89 2.05 16.25
N ASN A 4 -2.36 3.20 15.94
CA ASN A 4 -3.26 3.36 14.82
C ASN A 4 -2.59 3.93 13.57
N GLU A 5 -1.30 3.91 13.56
CA GLU A 5 -0.57 4.39 12.41
C GLU A 5 -0.78 3.45 11.24
N MET A 6 -1.00 3.99 10.05
CA MET A 6 -1.18 3.18 8.87
C MET A 6 -0.67 3.96 7.68
N LEU A 7 -0.46 3.28 6.57
CA LEU A 7 -0.01 3.93 5.35
C LEU A 7 -1.16 4.06 4.36
N LEU A 8 -1.21 5.18 3.70
CA LEU A 8 -2.19 5.43 2.65
C LEU A 8 -1.41 5.66 1.35
N LEU A 9 -1.58 4.75 0.42
CA LEU A 9 -0.87 4.82 -0.84
C LEU A 9 -1.82 5.31 -1.91
N LYS A 10 -1.64 6.51 -2.38
CA LYS A 10 -2.52 7.09 -3.38
C LYS A 10 -2.01 6.79 -4.78
N LEU A 11 -2.91 6.37 -5.64
CA LEU A 11 -2.57 6.01 -7.00
C LEU A 11 -2.72 7.20 -7.93
N GLY A 12 -1.92 7.22 -8.98
CA GLY A 12 -1.98 8.30 -9.95
C GLY A 12 -3.16 8.14 -10.88
N GLU A 13 -3.61 9.25 -11.43
CA GLU A 13 -4.74 9.22 -12.35
C GLU A 13 -4.44 8.41 -13.61
N VAL A 14 -3.21 8.45 -14.06
CA VAL A 14 -2.82 7.71 -15.24
C VAL A 14 -3.09 6.24 -15.08
N VAL A 15 -2.87 5.74 -13.89
CA VAL A 15 -3.08 4.36 -13.58
C VAL A 15 -4.55 4.01 -13.67
N LEU A 16 -5.41 4.93 -13.25
CA LEU A 16 -6.84 4.69 -13.18
C LEU A 16 -7.54 4.74 -14.52
N LYS A 17 -6.87 5.23 -15.55
CA LYS A 17 -7.46 5.32 -16.86
C LYS A 17 -7.21 4.09 -17.71
N GLY A 18 -6.55 3.09 -17.16
CA GLY A 18 -6.28 1.88 -17.91
C GLY A 18 -7.54 1.10 -18.19
N LEU A 19 -7.49 0.28 -19.20
CA LEU A 19 -8.65 -0.47 -19.62
C LEU A 19 -9.05 -1.54 -18.62
N ASN A 20 -8.08 -2.13 -17.93
CA ASN A 20 -8.38 -3.16 -16.97
C ASN A 20 -8.05 -2.70 -15.58
N ARG A 21 -8.80 -1.71 -15.15
CA ARG A 21 -8.56 -1.12 -13.85
C ARG A 21 -8.56 -2.16 -12.72
N ARG A 22 -9.56 -3.05 -12.74
CA ARG A 22 -9.65 -4.05 -11.68
C ARG A 22 -8.44 -4.98 -11.69
N SER A 23 -8.04 -5.42 -12.87
CA SER A 23 -6.90 -6.29 -12.99
C SER A 23 -5.62 -5.60 -12.51
N PHE A 24 -5.48 -4.33 -12.86
CA PHE A 24 -4.33 -3.55 -12.44
C PHE A 24 -4.31 -3.39 -10.91
N GLU A 25 -5.48 -3.10 -10.35
CA GLU A 25 -5.57 -2.93 -8.90
C GLU A 25 -5.23 -4.22 -8.16
N ASP A 26 -5.68 -5.34 -8.69
CA ASP A 26 -5.38 -6.63 -8.06
C ASP A 26 -3.89 -6.91 -8.08
N LYS A 27 -3.23 -6.62 -9.19
CA LYS A 27 -1.80 -6.82 -9.27
C LYS A 27 -1.05 -5.88 -8.36
N LEU A 28 -1.53 -4.66 -8.26
CA LEU A 28 -0.88 -3.67 -7.41
C LEU A 28 -1.00 -4.06 -5.94
N VAL A 29 -2.17 -4.50 -5.54
CA VAL A 29 -2.37 -4.93 -4.15
C VAL A 29 -1.49 -6.14 -3.86
N SER A 30 -1.36 -7.06 -4.81
CA SER A 30 -0.47 -8.21 -4.66
C SER A 30 0.97 -7.77 -4.49
N ASN A 31 1.41 -6.79 -5.27
CA ASN A 31 2.76 -6.28 -5.16
C ASN A 31 2.99 -5.62 -3.81
N VAL A 32 2.02 -4.86 -3.35
CA VAL A 32 2.12 -4.22 -2.04
C VAL A 32 2.24 -5.27 -0.95
N ARG A 33 1.43 -6.32 -1.03
CA ARG A 33 1.49 -7.38 -0.03
C ARG A 33 2.86 -8.04 -0.02
N ARG A 34 3.40 -8.29 -1.20
CA ARG A 34 4.70 -8.94 -1.30
C ARG A 34 5.77 -8.07 -0.69
N ARG A 35 5.71 -6.79 -0.95
CA ARG A 35 6.73 -5.87 -0.42
C ARG A 35 6.60 -5.64 1.07
N MET A 36 5.38 -5.73 1.60
CA MET A 36 5.17 -5.52 3.02
C MET A 36 5.49 -6.75 3.85
N LYS A 37 5.54 -7.92 3.23
CA LYS A 37 5.73 -9.15 3.95
C LYS A 37 6.96 -9.14 4.86
N PRO A 38 8.12 -8.70 4.39
CA PRO A 38 9.30 -8.67 5.27
C PRO A 38 9.19 -7.62 6.36
N CYS A 39 8.26 -6.69 6.25
CA CYS A 39 8.13 -5.64 7.24
C CYS A 39 7.19 -6.01 8.38
N GLY A 40 6.46 -7.10 8.24
CA GLY A 40 5.56 -7.55 9.28
C GLY A 40 4.22 -7.98 8.72
N SER A 41 3.25 -8.14 9.59
CA SER A 41 1.90 -8.52 9.19
C SER A 41 1.06 -7.28 8.99
N PHE A 42 0.52 -7.14 7.80
CA PHE A 42 -0.30 -5.99 7.46
C PHE A 42 -1.61 -6.44 6.85
N GLN A 43 -2.65 -5.67 7.07
CA GLN A 43 -3.90 -5.86 6.36
C GLN A 43 -3.89 -4.84 5.23
N ILE A 44 -4.04 -5.30 4.00
CA ILE A 44 -3.93 -4.44 2.83
C ILE A 44 -5.20 -4.52 2.02
N TYR A 45 -5.79 -3.37 1.71
CA TYR A 45 -7.00 -3.33 0.91
C TYR A 45 -7.02 -2.01 0.14
N ILE A 46 -7.88 -1.96 -0.88
CA ILE A 46 -7.96 -0.77 -1.71
C ILE A 46 -9.36 -0.22 -1.67
N ARG A 47 -9.47 1.11 -1.63
CA ARG A 47 -10.74 1.79 -1.65
C ARG A 47 -10.56 3.11 -2.36
N GLN A 48 -11.41 3.38 -3.34
CA GLN A 48 -11.40 4.68 -4.02
C GLN A 48 -10.00 5.13 -4.43
N SER A 49 -9.28 4.28 -5.09
CA SER A 49 -7.95 4.62 -5.61
C SER A 49 -6.90 4.84 -4.53
N THR A 50 -7.15 4.36 -3.35
CA THR A 50 -6.17 4.44 -2.27
C THR A 50 -5.98 3.06 -1.68
N ILE A 51 -4.73 2.64 -1.54
CA ILE A 51 -4.42 1.38 -0.90
C ILE A 51 -4.10 1.66 0.56
N TYR A 52 -4.78 0.94 1.44
CA TYR A 52 -4.59 1.09 2.88
C TYR A 52 -3.73 -0.05 3.38
N VAL A 53 -2.67 0.27 4.09
CA VAL A 53 -1.76 -0.72 4.66
C VAL A 53 -1.80 -0.53 6.17
N GLU A 54 -2.49 -1.43 6.85
CA GLU A 54 -2.66 -1.34 8.30
C GLU A 54 -1.83 -2.38 9.01
N PRO A 55 -1.00 -2.00 9.97
CA PRO A 55 -0.23 -3.00 10.70
C PRO A 55 -1.15 -3.81 11.59
N GLN A 56 -0.92 -5.11 11.65
CA GLN A 56 -1.75 -5.99 12.46
C GLN A 56 -1.10 -6.31 13.79
N THR A 57 0.17 -5.97 13.94
CA THR A 57 0.88 -6.20 15.20
C THR A 57 1.76 -5.00 15.48
N GLU A 58 2.25 -4.92 16.70
CA GLU A 58 3.14 -3.83 17.05
C GLU A 58 4.56 -4.05 16.56
N THR A 59 4.83 -5.23 16.05
CA THR A 59 6.18 -5.54 15.60
C THR A 59 6.43 -5.14 14.16
N CYS A 60 5.44 -4.57 13.48
CA CYS A 60 5.60 -4.16 12.10
C CYS A 60 6.58 -3.01 11.99
N ASP A 61 7.44 -3.09 10.97
CA ASP A 61 8.42 -2.03 10.72
C ASP A 61 7.80 -1.00 9.79
N MET A 62 7.18 0.00 10.36
CA MET A 62 6.48 1.02 9.57
C MET A 62 7.45 1.85 8.73
N GLU A 63 8.66 2.03 9.21
CA GLU A 63 9.64 2.79 8.46
C GLU A 63 10.02 2.06 7.17
N ALA A 64 10.30 0.77 7.26
CA ALA A 64 10.64 -0.03 6.10
C ALA A 64 9.43 -0.13 5.16
N ALA A 65 8.24 -0.25 5.73
CA ALA A 65 7.03 -0.32 4.92
C ALA A 65 6.82 0.96 4.14
N TYR A 66 7.06 2.09 4.77
CA TYR A 66 6.93 3.38 4.12
C TYR A 66 7.89 3.49 2.94
N LYS A 67 9.14 3.11 3.14
CA LYS A 67 10.14 3.17 2.09
C LYS A 67 9.79 2.22 0.94
N ALA A 68 9.33 1.03 1.27
CA ALA A 68 8.96 0.07 0.25
C ALA A 68 7.76 0.58 -0.56
N ALA A 69 6.80 1.19 0.12
CA ALA A 69 5.61 1.71 -0.57
C ALA A 69 5.98 2.78 -1.58
N ARG A 70 6.96 3.60 -1.24
CA ARG A 70 7.35 4.69 -2.14
C ARG A 70 8.00 4.19 -3.42
N GLN A 71 8.44 2.95 -3.43
CA GLN A 71 9.11 2.39 -4.59
C GLN A 71 8.17 1.59 -5.48
N ILE A 72 6.91 1.50 -5.13
CA ILE A 72 5.97 0.71 -5.90
C ILE A 72 5.47 1.53 -7.08
N PHE A 73 5.55 0.93 -8.26
CA PHE A 73 5.11 1.59 -9.48
C PHE A 73 3.62 1.88 -9.42
N GLY A 74 3.22 3.07 -9.78
CA GLY A 74 1.82 3.45 -9.76
C GLY A 74 1.40 4.21 -8.51
N VAL A 75 2.21 4.18 -7.47
CA VAL A 75 1.93 4.92 -6.25
C VAL A 75 2.54 6.31 -6.37
N VAL A 76 1.70 7.32 -6.25
CA VAL A 76 2.14 8.70 -6.39
C VAL A 76 2.50 9.32 -5.06
N THR A 77 1.70 9.04 -4.06
CA THR A 77 1.87 9.65 -2.75
C THR A 77 1.69 8.62 -1.67
N VAL A 78 2.52 8.68 -0.66
CA VAL A 78 2.41 7.81 0.51
C VAL A 78 2.26 8.71 1.73
N ALA A 79 1.19 8.51 2.48
CA ALA A 79 0.94 9.27 3.71
C ALA A 79 0.91 8.33 4.90
N ARG A 80 1.21 8.85 6.05
CA ARG A 80 1.18 8.04 7.28
C ARG A 80 0.17 8.55 8.27
#